data_265e116466de68dc57bf9c5c6d2cc2ce
#
_entry.id   265e116466de68dc57bf9c5c6d2cc2ce
#
_cell.length_a   1.000
_cell.length_b   1.000
_cell.length_c   1.000
_cell.angle_alpha   90.00
_cell.angle_beta   90.00
_cell.angle_gamma   90.00
#
_symmetry.space_group_name_H-M   'P 1'
#
loop_
_entity.id
_entity.type
_entity.pdbx_description
1 polymer ?
#
loop_
_entity_poly.entity_id
_entity_poly.type
_entity_poly.pdbx_seq_one_letter_code
_entity_poly.pdbx_strand_id
1 'polypeptide(L)' 'NGVTVNAVAPGFILSNPASQRQWDSYGIEIQKRMIEGLHTKRLGSAEDIAAAILFLASDAAGWISGQTLSVDGGRS' A
#
# COMPACT_ATOMS: atom_id res chain seq x y z
N ASN A 1 14.06 -18.80 17.69
CA ASN A 1 14.91 -18.87 16.60
C ASN A 1 14.84 -17.72 15.63
N GLY A 2 14.31 -16.58 15.93
CA GLY A 2 14.38 -15.40 15.11
C GLY A 2 13.41 -15.34 13.91
N VAL A 3 12.36 -16.14 13.94
CA VAL A 3 11.31 -16.04 12.92
C VAL A 3 10.36 -14.91 13.31
N THR A 4 10.12 -13.99 12.38
CA THR A 4 9.14 -12.93 12.56
C THR A 4 7.93 -13.13 11.64
N VAL A 5 6.76 -12.68 12.10
CA VAL A 5 5.52 -12.77 11.34
C VAL A 5 4.87 -11.40 11.33
N ASN A 6 4.70 -10.83 10.16
CA ASN A 6 4.08 -9.52 9.97
C ASN A 6 3.10 -9.57 8.81
N ALA A 7 2.24 -8.55 8.73
CA ALA A 7 1.29 -8.40 7.64
C ALA A 7 1.41 -7.00 7.03
N VAL A 8 1.06 -6.90 5.75
CA VAL A 8 0.98 -5.62 5.05
C VAL A 8 -0.47 -5.39 4.64
N ALA A 9 -0.99 -4.22 4.98
CA ALA A 9 -2.35 -3.81 4.62
C ALA A 9 -2.27 -2.69 3.57
N PRO A 10 -2.44 -3.02 2.29
CA PRO A 10 -2.35 -2.01 1.23
C PRO A 10 -3.60 -1.15 1.15
N GLY A 11 -3.43 0.10 0.73
CA GLY A 11 -4.53 0.93 0.31
C GLY A 11 -4.92 0.64 -1.14
N PHE A 12 -5.54 1.63 -1.81
CA PHE A 12 -5.90 1.45 -3.21
C PHE A 12 -4.65 1.59 -4.08
N ILE A 13 -4.37 0.55 -4.86
CA ILE A 13 -3.24 0.54 -5.79
C ILE A 13 -3.69 0.08 -7.17
N LEU A 14 -2.99 0.55 -8.21
CA LEU A 14 -3.22 0.10 -9.58
C LEU A 14 -2.23 -1.02 -9.87
N SER A 15 -2.66 -2.27 -9.68
CA SER A 15 -1.78 -3.43 -9.76
C SER A 15 -2.08 -4.37 -10.93
N ASN A 16 -3.24 -4.21 -11.57
CA ASN A 16 -3.66 -5.08 -12.66
C ASN A 16 -4.77 -4.40 -13.47
N PRO A 17 -5.18 -4.98 -14.63
CA PRO A 17 -6.25 -4.39 -15.44
C PRO A 17 -7.58 -4.23 -14.71
N ALA A 18 -7.91 -5.11 -13.77
CA ALA A 18 -9.16 -5.00 -13.02
C ALA A 18 -9.15 -3.77 -12.10
N SER A 19 -8.05 -3.51 -11.39
CA SER A 19 -7.94 -2.32 -10.55
C SER A 19 -7.94 -1.04 -11.39
N GLN A 20 -7.34 -1.07 -12.58
CA GLN A 20 -7.39 0.07 -13.50
C GLN A 20 -8.81 0.34 -13.96
N ARG A 21 -9.58 -0.69 -14.32
CA ARG A 21 -10.98 -0.54 -14.71
C ARG A 21 -11.81 0.02 -13.56
N GLN A 22 -11.59 -0.46 -12.35
CA GLN A 22 -12.29 0.04 -11.17
C GLN A 22 -12.00 1.53 -10.97
N TRP A 23 -10.74 1.91 -11.05
CA TRP A 23 -10.32 3.30 -10.92
C TRP A 23 -10.98 4.19 -11.99
N ASP A 24 -10.94 3.74 -13.24
CA ASP A 24 -11.53 4.49 -14.35
C ASP A 24 -13.03 4.66 -14.18
N SER A 25 -13.71 3.71 -13.55
CA SER A 25 -15.16 3.75 -13.35
C SER A 25 -15.61 4.83 -12.37
N TYR A 26 -14.71 5.32 -11.51
CA TYR A 26 -15.07 6.30 -10.48
C TYR A 26 -15.33 7.70 -11.05
N GLY A 27 -14.72 8.03 -12.18
CA GLY A 27 -14.81 9.36 -12.76
C GLY A 27 -13.90 10.38 -12.08
N ILE A 28 -13.70 11.50 -12.75
CA ILE A 28 -12.68 12.48 -12.38
C ILE A 28 -12.92 13.08 -10.99
N GLU A 29 -14.17 13.38 -10.63
CA GLU A 29 -14.46 14.02 -9.35
C GLU A 29 -14.10 13.13 -8.16
N ILE A 30 -14.46 11.86 -8.23
CA ILE A 30 -14.16 10.91 -7.16
C ILE A 30 -12.67 10.63 -7.10
N GLN A 31 -12.03 10.49 -8.27
CA GLN A 31 -10.58 10.28 -8.35
C GLN A 31 -9.81 11.40 -7.67
N LYS A 32 -10.21 12.65 -7.94
CA LYS A 32 -9.57 13.82 -7.30
C LYS A 32 -9.72 13.79 -5.79
N ARG A 33 -10.91 13.47 -5.29
CA ARG A 33 -11.14 13.39 -3.85
C ARG A 33 -10.31 12.32 -3.19
N MET A 34 -10.17 11.16 -3.85
CA MET A 34 -9.36 10.05 -3.31
C MET A 34 -7.90 10.45 -3.20
N ILE A 35 -7.35 11.08 -4.24
CA ILE A 35 -5.96 11.51 -4.24
C ILE A 35 -5.73 12.63 -3.23
N GLU A 36 -6.65 13.58 -3.13
CA GLU A 36 -6.54 14.67 -2.16
C GLU A 36 -6.58 14.18 -0.72
N GLY A 37 -7.27 13.08 -0.46
CA GLY A 37 -7.32 12.47 0.87
C GLY A 37 -6.06 11.71 1.26
N LEU A 38 -5.11 11.53 0.34
CA LEU A 38 -3.85 10.86 0.63
C LEU A 38 -2.76 11.87 0.99
N HIS A 39 -1.97 11.56 2.02
CA HIS A 39 -0.86 12.43 2.39
C HIS A 39 0.20 12.50 1.28
N THR A 40 0.43 11.41 0.56
CA THR A 40 1.41 11.37 -0.53
C THR A 40 0.90 12.00 -1.82
N LYS A 41 -0.39 12.27 -1.91
CA LYS A 41 -1.05 12.88 -3.09
C LYS A 41 -0.87 12.06 -4.37
N ARG A 42 -0.69 10.75 -4.25
CA ARG A 42 -0.64 9.84 -5.39
C ARG A 42 -1.15 8.46 -4.98
N LEU A 43 -1.66 7.72 -5.96
CA LEU A 43 -1.99 6.32 -5.74
C LEU A 43 -0.71 5.50 -5.58
N GLY A 44 -0.83 4.40 -4.83
CA GLY A 44 0.25 3.46 -4.70
C GLY A 44 0.36 2.55 -5.92
N SER A 45 1.49 1.87 -5.99
CA SER A 45 1.78 0.88 -7.03
C SER A 45 2.11 -0.47 -6.39
N ALA A 46 2.17 -1.51 -7.21
CA ALA A 46 2.61 -2.82 -6.74
C ALA A 46 4.03 -2.75 -6.17
N GLU A 47 4.89 -1.90 -6.72
CA GLU A 47 6.25 -1.70 -6.23
C GLU A 47 6.28 -1.12 -4.81
N ASP A 48 5.33 -0.25 -4.48
CA ASP A 48 5.23 0.29 -3.11
C ASP A 48 4.95 -0.82 -2.11
N ILE A 49 4.06 -1.75 -2.46
CA ILE A 49 3.74 -2.89 -1.60
C ILE A 49 4.91 -3.86 -1.52
N ALA A 50 5.54 -4.14 -2.66
CA ALA A 50 6.70 -5.03 -2.70
C ALA A 50 7.85 -4.50 -1.85
N ALA A 51 8.09 -3.19 -1.86
CA ALA A 51 9.14 -2.59 -1.04
C ALA A 51 8.88 -2.80 0.46
N ALA A 52 7.63 -2.66 0.91
CA ALA A 52 7.26 -2.91 2.29
C ALA A 52 7.48 -4.39 2.67
N ILE A 53 7.07 -5.30 1.81
CA ILE A 53 7.24 -6.74 2.05
C ILE A 53 8.73 -7.09 2.12
N LEU A 54 9.53 -6.59 1.20
CA LEU A 54 10.97 -6.84 1.16
C LEU A 54 11.66 -6.31 2.42
N PHE A 55 11.25 -5.13 2.90
CA PHE A 55 11.78 -4.59 4.15
C PHE A 55 11.46 -5.50 5.32
N LEU A 56 10.20 -5.91 5.48
CA LEU A 56 9.78 -6.77 6.60
C LEU A 56 10.41 -8.15 6.52
N ALA A 57 10.78 -8.63 5.34
CA ALA A 57 11.45 -9.90 5.16
C ALA A 57 12.99 -9.80 5.32
N SER A 58 13.52 -8.59 5.48
CA SER A 58 14.97 -8.36 5.54
C SER A 58 15.49 -8.46 6.98
N ASP A 59 16.80 -8.60 7.09
CA ASP A 59 17.46 -8.58 8.42
C ASP A 59 17.29 -7.25 9.12
N ALA A 60 17.11 -6.15 8.37
CA ALA A 60 16.88 -4.84 8.96
C ALA A 60 15.59 -4.79 9.79
N ALA A 61 14.62 -5.64 9.49
CA ALA A 61 13.36 -5.74 10.23
C ALA A 61 13.40 -6.90 11.25
N GLY A 62 14.58 -7.37 11.63
CA GLY A 62 14.74 -8.57 12.45
C GLY A 62 14.13 -8.48 13.85
N TRP A 63 13.84 -7.29 14.33
CA TRP A 63 13.20 -7.09 15.63
C TRP A 63 11.77 -6.59 15.52
N ILE A 64 11.14 -6.71 14.35
CA ILE A 64 9.75 -6.35 14.12
C ILE A 64 8.96 -7.64 13.94
N SER A 65 7.96 -7.87 14.79
CA SER A 65 7.10 -9.04 14.67
C SER A 65 5.72 -8.74 15.23
N GLY A 66 4.71 -9.43 14.70
CA GLY A 66 3.34 -9.28 15.14
C GLY A 66 2.70 -7.97 14.69
N GLN A 67 3.26 -7.30 13.69
CA GLN A 67 2.76 -6.00 13.25
C GLN A 67 2.00 -6.09 11.94
N THR A 68 1.04 -5.17 11.77
CA THR A 68 0.40 -4.92 10.49
C THR A 68 0.84 -3.53 10.02
N LEU A 69 1.54 -3.49 8.90
CA LEU A 69 2.02 -2.23 8.34
C LEU A 69 1.05 -1.75 7.27
N SER A 70 0.44 -0.59 7.51
CA SER A 70 -0.44 0.04 6.52
C SER A 70 0.40 0.74 5.47
N VAL A 71 0.20 0.38 4.20
CA VAL A 71 0.91 0.97 3.06
C VAL A 71 -0.15 1.59 2.15
N ASP A 72 -0.62 2.77 2.51
CA ASP A 72 -1.82 3.38 1.94
C ASP A 72 -1.65 4.87 1.58
N GLY A 73 -0.42 5.37 1.57
CA GLY A 73 -0.13 6.75 1.24
C GLY A 73 -0.59 7.75 2.31
N GLY A 74 -0.90 7.28 3.51
CA GLY A 74 -1.38 8.15 4.58
C GLY A 74 -2.83 8.57 4.36
N ARG A 75 -3.71 7.63 4.19
CA ARG A 75 -5.14 7.89 3.99
C ARG A 75 -5.74 8.58 5.20
N SER A 76 -6.42 9.67 4.95
CA SER A 76 -7.12 10.44 5.98
C SER A 76 -8.62 10.24 5.92
#